data_0f857b8fde7848bf29de487d3db59e63
#
_entry.id   0f857b8fde7848bf29de487d3db59e63
#
_cell.length_a   1.000
_cell.length_b   1.000
_cell.length_c   1.000
_cell.angle_alpha   90.00
_cell.angle_beta   90.00
_cell.angle_gamma   90.00
#
_symmetry.space_group_name_H-M   'P 1'
#
loop_
_entity.id
_entity.type
_entity.pdbx_description
1 polymer ?
#
loop_
_entity_poly.entity_id
_entity_poly.type
_entity_poly.pdbx_seq_one_letter_code
_entity_poly.pdbx_strand_id
1 'polypeptide(L)'
;CIRDRYRRKPLKYFYDPEFRFFFSILLLVLIVSFLINLLSNYENGPSYKEIVFHSVSMITTTGFSISDTSNWPLSISFLLLIGAFIGACSGSVGGGVKSWRVMIMLNHAYSNIMKIIHPNSVISLKIGSRSVDDEVATSVWGFFSIYVISFMILLLAVLTSGLDLESAFSAVGACLNNLGPGLGVVSENYSNLGAFTKSTLAFAMLLGRLEIFTLLVILTPMFWAK
;
A
#
# COMPACT_ATOMS: atom_id res chain seq x y z
N CYS A 1 10.43 12.24 -13.36
CA CYS A 1 9.07 12.77 -13.61
C CYS A 1 9.05 14.27 -13.87
N ILE A 2 9.52 15.15 -12.96
CA ILE A 2 9.52 16.61 -13.15
C ILE A 2 10.37 17.02 -14.36
N ARG A 3 11.56 16.45 -14.55
CA ARG A 3 12.48 16.70 -15.64
C ARG A 3 11.92 16.31 -17.02
N ASP A 4 11.11 15.23 -17.10
CA ASP A 4 10.51 14.77 -18.34
C ASP A 4 9.25 15.58 -18.70
N ARG A 5 8.53 16.10 -17.71
CA ARG A 5 7.43 17.06 -17.89
C ARG A 5 7.92 18.37 -18.52
N TYR A 6 9.10 18.83 -18.12
CA TYR A 6 9.73 20.03 -18.71
C TYR A 6 10.15 19.82 -20.18
N ARG A 7 10.47 18.57 -20.57
CA ARG A 7 10.90 18.22 -21.94
C ARG A 7 9.76 17.89 -22.90
N ARG A 8 8.50 18.11 -22.55
CA ARG A 8 7.30 17.91 -23.40
C ARG A 8 7.23 16.53 -24.10
N LYS A 9 7.64 15.44 -23.43
CA LYS A 9 7.51 14.07 -23.97
C LYS A 9 6.56 13.23 -23.09
N PRO A 10 5.22 13.44 -23.16
CA PRO A 10 4.26 12.74 -22.31
C PRO A 10 4.26 11.22 -22.51
N LEU A 11 4.55 10.73 -23.72
CA LEU A 11 4.61 9.31 -24.05
C LEU A 11 5.73 8.55 -23.31
N LYS A 12 6.70 9.24 -22.71
CA LYS A 12 7.79 8.61 -21.97
C LYS A 12 7.33 7.95 -20.66
N TYR A 13 6.18 8.36 -20.11
CA TYR A 13 5.59 7.73 -18.93
C TYR A 13 5.22 6.26 -19.17
N PHE A 14 4.72 5.93 -20.35
CA PHE A 14 4.36 4.56 -20.71
C PHE A 14 5.57 3.63 -20.85
N TYR A 15 6.78 4.17 -20.96
CA TYR A 15 8.02 3.40 -20.98
C TYR A 15 8.69 3.28 -19.61
N ASP A 16 8.20 4.00 -18.59
CA ASP A 16 8.71 3.89 -17.24
C ASP A 16 8.26 2.56 -16.63
N PRO A 17 9.20 1.69 -16.17
CA PRO A 17 8.87 0.39 -15.61
C PRO A 17 8.01 0.51 -14.34
N GLU A 18 8.21 1.55 -13.51
CA GLU A 18 7.43 1.79 -12.31
C GLU A 18 5.96 2.11 -12.65
N PHE A 19 5.73 3.00 -13.63
CA PHE A 19 4.39 3.34 -14.07
C PHE A 19 3.65 2.14 -14.66
N ARG A 20 4.34 1.34 -15.48
CA ARG A 20 3.76 0.12 -16.07
C ARG A 20 3.38 -0.90 -15.00
N PHE A 21 4.23 -1.08 -13.98
CA PHE A 21 3.96 -1.96 -12.86
C PHE A 21 2.75 -1.48 -12.06
N PHE A 22 2.70 -0.20 -11.69
CA PHE A 22 1.56 0.40 -11.01
C PHE A 22 0.27 0.23 -11.79
N PHE A 23 0.29 0.53 -13.09
CA PHE A 23 -0.88 0.40 -13.96
C PHE A 23 -1.32 -1.05 -14.12
N SER A 24 -0.39 -2.00 -14.18
CA SER A 24 -0.73 -3.43 -14.23
C SER A 24 -1.40 -3.92 -12.94
N ILE A 25 -0.96 -3.44 -11.76
CA ILE A 25 -1.63 -3.76 -10.50
C ILE A 25 -3.04 -3.17 -10.47
N LEU A 26 -3.22 -1.92 -10.88
CA LEU A 26 -4.53 -1.29 -10.96
C LEU A 26 -5.48 -2.07 -11.86
N LEU A 27 -5.03 -2.46 -13.06
CA LEU A 27 -5.82 -3.29 -13.97
C LEU A 27 -6.14 -4.66 -13.37
N LEU A 28 -5.17 -5.30 -12.71
CA LEU A 28 -5.37 -6.61 -12.07
C LEU A 28 -6.44 -6.50 -10.99
N VAL A 29 -6.36 -5.52 -10.09
CA VAL A 29 -7.36 -5.32 -9.04
C VAL A 29 -8.73 -5.03 -9.63
N LEU A 30 -8.82 -4.21 -10.68
CA LEU A 30 -10.07 -3.96 -11.39
C LEU A 30 -10.67 -5.26 -11.96
N ILE A 31 -9.89 -6.03 -12.70
CA ILE A 31 -10.36 -7.27 -13.33
C ILE A 31 -10.82 -8.27 -12.25
N VAL A 32 -10.04 -8.46 -11.20
CA VAL A 32 -10.39 -9.39 -10.10
C VAL A 32 -11.65 -8.92 -9.37
N SER A 33 -11.80 -7.61 -9.11
CA SER A 33 -13.02 -7.06 -8.50
C SER A 33 -14.25 -7.28 -9.37
N PHE A 34 -14.14 -7.12 -10.70
CA PHE A 34 -15.23 -7.43 -11.63
C PHE A 34 -15.57 -8.92 -11.64
N LEU A 35 -14.56 -9.80 -11.65
CA LEU A 35 -14.77 -11.24 -11.61
C LEU A 35 -15.48 -11.67 -10.32
N ILE A 36 -15.04 -11.16 -9.16
CA ILE A 36 -15.69 -11.43 -7.88
C ILE A 36 -17.14 -10.96 -7.90
N ASN A 37 -17.41 -9.76 -8.41
CA ASN A 37 -18.77 -9.22 -8.48
C ASN A 37 -19.68 -10.04 -9.38
N LEU A 38 -19.16 -10.56 -10.51
CA LEU A 38 -19.91 -11.45 -11.40
C LEU A 38 -20.19 -12.81 -10.78
N LEU A 39 -19.23 -13.37 -10.03
CA LEU A 39 -19.34 -14.70 -9.44
C LEU A 39 -20.19 -14.72 -8.16
N SER A 40 -20.23 -13.62 -7.43
CA SER A 40 -20.88 -13.57 -6.10
C SER A 40 -22.39 -13.42 -6.13
N ASN A 41 -23.01 -13.11 -7.30
CA ASN A 41 -24.47 -12.94 -7.48
C ASN A 41 -25.17 -12.17 -6.33
N TYR A 42 -24.49 -11.17 -5.76
CA TYR A 42 -25.06 -10.33 -4.71
C TYR A 42 -26.15 -9.43 -5.32
N GLU A 43 -27.38 -9.58 -4.85
CA GLU A 43 -28.54 -8.77 -5.31
C GLU A 43 -28.30 -7.24 -5.08
N ASN A 44 -27.52 -6.89 -4.06
CA ASN A 44 -27.11 -5.52 -3.72
C ASN A 44 -25.60 -5.29 -3.87
N GLY A 45 -24.96 -5.96 -4.83
CA GLY A 45 -23.54 -5.78 -5.10
C GLY A 45 -23.20 -4.39 -5.66
N PRO A 46 -21.91 -3.98 -5.61
CA PRO A 46 -21.49 -2.70 -6.13
C PRO A 46 -21.74 -2.57 -7.63
N SER A 47 -22.14 -1.38 -8.03
CA SER A 47 -22.24 -1.03 -9.46
C SER A 47 -20.85 -1.03 -10.11
N TYR A 48 -20.77 -1.32 -11.40
CA TYR A 48 -19.50 -1.26 -12.14
C TYR A 48 -18.79 0.09 -12.02
N LYS A 49 -19.56 1.19 -11.97
CA LYS A 49 -19.00 2.54 -11.79
C LYS A 49 -18.35 2.71 -10.41
N GLU A 50 -18.97 2.17 -9.39
CA GLU A 50 -18.45 2.19 -8.01
C GLU A 50 -17.16 1.37 -7.89
N ILE A 51 -17.12 0.17 -8.48
CA ILE A 51 -15.90 -0.66 -8.49
C ILE A 51 -14.74 0.10 -9.13
N VAL A 52 -14.95 0.72 -10.30
CA VAL A 52 -13.88 1.47 -10.97
C VAL A 52 -13.42 2.65 -10.12
N PHE A 53 -14.36 3.43 -9.60
CA PHE A 53 -14.02 4.60 -8.79
C PHE A 53 -13.26 4.23 -7.52
N HIS A 54 -13.78 3.27 -6.75
CA HIS A 54 -13.14 2.84 -5.50
C HIS A 54 -11.78 2.17 -5.75
N SER A 55 -11.64 1.36 -6.82
CA SER A 55 -10.34 0.77 -7.16
C SER A 55 -9.29 1.82 -7.46
N VAL A 56 -9.63 2.84 -8.25
CA VAL A 56 -8.70 3.95 -8.52
C VAL A 56 -8.41 4.73 -7.24
N SER A 57 -9.44 5.11 -6.48
CA SER A 57 -9.31 5.88 -5.24
C SER A 57 -8.44 5.18 -4.19
N MET A 58 -8.66 3.88 -3.98
CA MET A 58 -7.93 3.09 -2.97
C MET A 58 -6.48 2.83 -3.38
N ILE A 59 -6.22 2.42 -4.63
CA ILE A 59 -4.86 2.10 -5.08
C ILE A 59 -3.98 3.35 -5.20
N THR A 60 -4.58 4.48 -5.59
CA THR A 60 -3.86 5.77 -5.61
C THR A 60 -3.73 6.40 -4.22
N THR A 61 -4.28 5.76 -3.19
CA THR A 61 -4.36 6.27 -1.81
C THR A 61 -4.99 7.66 -1.73
N THR A 62 -6.00 7.93 -2.59
CA THR A 62 -6.74 9.19 -2.59
C THR A 62 -7.81 9.22 -1.49
N GLY A 63 -8.50 8.09 -1.25
CA GLY A 63 -9.42 7.89 -0.14
C GLY A 63 -10.82 8.47 -0.32
N PHE A 64 -11.20 8.91 -1.51
CA PHE A 64 -12.59 9.30 -1.75
C PHE A 64 -13.48 8.06 -1.95
N SER A 65 -14.68 8.11 -1.38
CA SER A 65 -15.75 7.13 -1.57
C SER A 65 -16.99 7.81 -2.14
N ILE A 66 -17.74 7.13 -3.02
CA ILE A 66 -19.01 7.60 -3.61
C ILE A 66 -20.20 6.79 -3.11
N SER A 67 -19.96 5.67 -2.48
CA SER A 67 -20.98 4.79 -1.88
C SER A 67 -20.43 4.16 -0.60
N ASP A 68 -21.35 3.70 0.24
CA ASP A 68 -21.01 2.93 1.42
C ASP A 68 -20.55 1.53 1.02
N THR A 69 -19.35 1.15 1.47
CA THR A 69 -18.72 -0.15 1.19
C THR A 69 -19.12 -1.22 2.19
N SER A 70 -19.93 -0.91 3.22
CA SER A 70 -20.33 -1.86 4.27
C SER A 70 -21.15 -3.03 3.73
N ASN A 71 -21.92 -2.81 2.66
CA ASN A 71 -22.76 -3.84 2.01
C ASN A 71 -22.02 -4.61 0.89
N TRP A 72 -20.76 -4.29 0.64
CA TRP A 72 -20.02 -4.94 -0.42
C TRP A 72 -19.53 -6.33 0.01
N PRO A 73 -19.30 -7.24 -0.96
CA PRO A 73 -18.60 -8.49 -0.65
C PRO A 73 -17.26 -8.18 0.02
N LEU A 74 -17.02 -8.78 1.18
CA LEU A 74 -15.80 -8.57 1.96
C LEU A 74 -14.53 -8.81 1.13
N SER A 75 -14.58 -9.76 0.20
CA SER A 75 -13.48 -10.08 -0.71
C SER A 75 -13.08 -8.92 -1.61
N ILE A 76 -14.04 -8.12 -2.12
CA ILE A 76 -13.75 -6.94 -2.93
C ILE A 76 -13.12 -5.86 -2.05
N SER A 77 -13.75 -5.56 -0.92
CA SER A 77 -13.26 -4.54 0.02
C SER A 77 -11.87 -4.84 0.54
N PHE A 78 -11.60 -6.10 0.85
CA PHE A 78 -10.27 -6.55 1.29
C PHE A 78 -9.23 -6.49 0.16
N LEU A 79 -9.60 -6.85 -1.07
CA LEU A 79 -8.73 -6.73 -2.24
C LEU A 79 -8.33 -5.28 -2.50
N LEU A 80 -9.27 -4.34 -2.38
CA LEU A 80 -9.00 -2.91 -2.51
C LEU A 80 -8.04 -2.41 -1.44
N LEU A 81 -8.21 -2.88 -0.20
CA LEU A 81 -7.31 -2.55 0.90
C LEU A 81 -5.90 -3.09 0.66
N ILE A 82 -5.76 -4.34 0.17
CA ILE A 82 -4.45 -4.89 -0.24
C ILE A 82 -3.81 -4.04 -1.33
N GLY A 83 -4.60 -3.59 -2.33
CA GLY A 83 -4.12 -2.67 -3.36
C GLY A 83 -3.55 -1.38 -2.77
N ALA A 84 -4.20 -0.84 -1.74
CA ALA A 84 -3.73 0.36 -1.04
C ALA A 84 -2.40 0.15 -0.29
N PHE A 85 -2.11 -1.05 0.22
CA PHE A 85 -0.81 -1.37 0.84
C PHE A 85 0.34 -1.29 -0.16
N ILE A 86 0.12 -1.67 -1.41
CA ILE A 86 1.14 -1.54 -2.47
C ILE A 86 1.41 -0.07 -2.73
N GLY A 87 0.36 0.74 -2.75
CA GLY A 87 0.43 2.19 -2.87
C GLY A 87 0.83 2.69 -4.26
N ALA A 88 0.94 3.99 -4.37
CA ALA A 88 1.25 4.70 -5.61
C ALA A 88 2.75 4.70 -5.95
N CYS A 89 3.13 5.35 -7.07
CA CYS A 89 4.53 5.48 -7.50
C CYS A 89 5.38 6.25 -6.47
N SER A 90 6.68 5.97 -6.42
CA SER A 90 7.63 6.55 -5.45
C SER A 90 7.72 8.08 -5.49
N GLY A 91 7.45 8.68 -6.65
CA GLY A 91 7.41 10.14 -6.82
C GLY A 91 6.10 10.80 -6.39
N SER A 92 5.11 10.03 -5.91
CA SER A 92 3.82 10.54 -5.44
C SER A 92 3.84 10.81 -3.93
N VAL A 93 2.92 11.66 -3.49
CA VAL A 93 2.69 11.96 -2.06
C VAL A 93 1.82 10.88 -1.39
N GLY A 94 1.37 9.86 -2.14
CA GLY A 94 0.55 8.77 -1.65
C GLY A 94 1.26 7.92 -0.57
N GLY A 95 0.47 7.27 0.28
CA GLY A 95 0.94 6.34 1.30
C GLY A 95 1.31 4.96 0.74
N GLY A 96 1.42 3.98 1.64
CA GLY A 96 1.76 2.60 1.31
C GLY A 96 3.26 2.34 1.16
N VAL A 97 3.59 1.09 0.84
CA VAL A 97 5.00 0.62 0.66
C VAL A 97 5.64 1.25 -0.55
N LYS A 98 4.86 1.72 -1.52
CA LYS A 98 5.19 2.27 -2.84
C LYS A 98 5.61 1.23 -3.87
N SER A 99 5.05 1.38 -5.07
CA SER A 99 5.22 0.44 -6.20
C SER A 99 6.69 0.14 -6.52
N TRP A 100 7.59 1.12 -6.41
CA TRP A 100 9.02 0.93 -6.64
C TRP A 100 9.64 -0.07 -5.66
N ARG A 101 9.33 0.04 -4.36
CA ARG A 101 9.86 -0.88 -3.34
C ARG A 101 9.32 -2.30 -3.55
N VAL A 102 8.02 -2.43 -3.84
CA VAL A 102 7.40 -3.74 -4.14
C VAL A 102 8.05 -4.38 -5.36
N MET A 103 8.34 -3.62 -6.40
CA MET A 103 9.01 -4.12 -7.61
C MET A 103 10.45 -4.60 -7.32
N ILE A 104 11.20 -3.88 -6.48
CA ILE A 104 12.53 -4.33 -6.02
C ILE A 104 12.41 -5.64 -5.25
N MET A 105 11.48 -5.73 -4.31
CA MET A 105 11.28 -6.93 -3.50
C MET A 105 10.95 -8.15 -4.35
N LEU A 106 10.04 -8.01 -5.32
CA LEU A 106 9.66 -9.10 -6.22
C LEU A 106 10.83 -9.54 -7.10
N ASN A 107 11.58 -8.59 -7.68
CA ASN A 107 12.75 -8.91 -8.51
C ASN A 107 13.87 -9.55 -7.67
N HIS A 108 14.09 -9.08 -6.44
CA HIS A 108 15.08 -9.69 -5.53
C HIS A 108 14.65 -11.10 -5.11
N ALA A 109 13.37 -11.31 -4.79
CA ALA A 109 12.83 -12.63 -4.49
C ALA A 109 13.02 -13.58 -5.68
N TYR A 110 12.69 -13.13 -6.91
CA TYR A 110 12.91 -13.90 -8.14
C TYR A 110 14.39 -14.25 -8.35
N SER A 111 15.29 -13.28 -8.16
CA SER A 111 16.73 -13.50 -8.25
C SER A 111 17.22 -14.56 -7.25
N ASN A 112 16.72 -14.53 -6.02
CA ASN A 112 17.08 -15.50 -4.98
C ASN A 112 16.58 -16.92 -5.34
N ILE A 113 15.35 -17.05 -5.87
CA ILE A 113 14.84 -18.34 -6.36
C ILE A 113 15.73 -18.89 -7.47
N MET A 114 16.11 -18.02 -8.43
CA MET A 114 16.98 -18.42 -9.53
C MET A 114 18.40 -18.82 -9.06
N LYS A 115 18.95 -18.16 -8.02
CA LYS A 115 20.23 -18.55 -7.41
C LYS A 115 20.15 -19.92 -6.73
N ILE A 116 19.01 -20.31 -6.18
CA ILE A 116 18.79 -21.64 -5.60
C ILE A 116 18.82 -22.72 -6.70
N ILE A 117 18.20 -22.43 -7.85
CA ILE A 117 18.13 -23.36 -9.00
C ILE A 117 19.51 -23.45 -9.71
N HIS A 118 20.19 -22.31 -9.84
CA HIS A 118 21.47 -22.17 -10.53
C HIS A 118 22.50 -21.45 -9.64
N PRO A 119 23.19 -22.16 -8.70
CA PRO A 119 24.05 -21.55 -7.69
C PRO A 119 25.22 -20.73 -8.26
N ASN A 120 25.70 -21.09 -9.44
CA ASN A 120 26.83 -20.41 -10.10
C ASN A 120 26.42 -19.23 -10.99
N SER A 121 25.12 -18.89 -11.02
CA SER A 121 24.65 -17.79 -11.87
C SER A 121 24.88 -16.43 -11.21
N VAL A 122 25.50 -15.50 -11.95
CA VAL A 122 25.62 -14.10 -11.54
C VAL A 122 24.42 -13.35 -12.06
N ILE A 123 23.39 -13.20 -11.23
CA ILE A 123 22.14 -12.51 -11.60
C ILE A 123 22.21 -11.10 -11.04
N SER A 124 22.36 -10.10 -11.93
CA SER A 124 22.27 -8.69 -11.56
C SER A 124 20.80 -8.27 -11.45
N LEU A 125 20.42 -7.63 -10.34
CA LEU A 125 19.11 -7.02 -10.17
C LEU A 125 18.96 -5.85 -11.15
N LYS A 126 18.01 -5.96 -12.10
CA LYS A 126 17.72 -4.91 -13.08
C LYS A 126 16.26 -4.52 -13.01
N ILE A 127 15.99 -3.22 -13.00
CA ILE A 127 14.67 -2.64 -13.14
C ILE A 127 14.66 -1.77 -14.40
N GLY A 128 14.04 -2.28 -15.45
CA GLY A 128 14.17 -1.69 -16.79
C GLY A 128 15.63 -1.71 -17.28
N SER A 129 16.20 -0.54 -17.53
CA SER A 129 17.60 -0.38 -17.96
C SER A 129 18.58 -0.09 -16.80
N ARG A 130 18.11 0.01 -15.56
CA ARG A 130 18.94 0.36 -14.40
C ARG A 130 19.27 -0.88 -13.59
N SER A 131 20.55 -1.07 -13.27
CA SER A 131 20.97 -2.01 -12.23
C SER A 131 20.64 -1.46 -10.85
N VAL A 132 20.18 -2.32 -9.96
CA VAL A 132 19.90 -2.00 -8.56
C VAL A 132 20.96 -2.71 -7.74
N ASP A 133 21.67 -1.97 -6.89
CA ASP A 133 22.68 -2.53 -6.01
C ASP A 133 22.02 -3.37 -4.90
N ASP A 134 22.70 -4.42 -4.45
CA ASP A 134 22.21 -5.32 -3.40
C ASP A 134 21.98 -4.57 -2.07
N GLU A 135 22.74 -3.51 -1.81
CA GLU A 135 22.55 -2.65 -0.64
C GLU A 135 21.16 -1.97 -0.64
N VAL A 136 20.72 -1.51 -1.82
CA VAL A 136 19.38 -0.90 -1.98
C VAL A 136 18.30 -1.94 -1.74
N ALA A 137 18.47 -3.16 -2.26
CA ALA A 137 17.52 -4.24 -2.04
C ALA A 137 17.43 -4.60 -0.54
N THR A 138 18.57 -4.69 0.14
CA THR A 138 18.63 -4.95 1.60
C THR A 138 17.93 -3.84 2.40
N SER A 139 18.15 -2.57 2.03
CA SER A 139 17.48 -1.42 2.67
C SER A 139 15.96 -1.47 2.49
N VAL A 140 15.48 -1.90 1.32
CA VAL A 140 14.04 -2.05 1.05
C VAL A 140 13.44 -3.16 1.90
N TRP A 141 14.13 -4.30 2.06
CA TRP A 141 13.70 -5.38 2.96
C TRP A 141 13.70 -4.94 4.44
N GLY A 142 14.70 -4.17 4.85
CA GLY A 142 14.73 -3.55 6.19
C GLY A 142 13.52 -2.64 6.43
N PHE A 143 13.18 -1.80 5.46
CA PHE A 143 11.99 -0.95 5.51
C PHE A 143 10.71 -1.78 5.64
N PHE A 144 10.56 -2.81 4.82
CA PHE A 144 9.37 -3.66 4.83
C PHE A 144 9.21 -4.41 6.17
N SER A 145 10.30 -4.91 6.73
CA SER A 145 10.28 -5.57 8.03
C SER A 145 9.79 -4.64 9.14
N ILE A 146 10.31 -3.41 9.19
CA ILE A 146 9.88 -2.40 10.17
C ILE A 146 8.43 -1.99 9.92
N TYR A 147 8.01 -1.87 8.67
CA TYR A 147 6.62 -1.57 8.31
C TYR A 147 5.66 -2.63 8.85
N VAL A 148 5.97 -3.92 8.65
CA VAL A 148 5.14 -5.03 9.15
C VAL A 148 5.11 -5.06 10.67
N ILE A 149 6.27 -4.88 11.34
CA ILE A 149 6.35 -4.83 12.80
C ILE A 149 5.50 -3.67 13.35
N SER A 150 5.63 -2.48 12.77
CA SER A 150 4.85 -1.30 13.18
C SER A 150 3.35 -1.54 12.99
N PHE A 151 2.96 -2.14 11.85
CA PHE A 151 1.57 -2.51 11.58
C PHE A 151 1.03 -3.46 12.66
N MET A 152 1.79 -4.51 13.01
CA MET A 152 1.39 -5.49 14.01
C MET A 152 1.26 -4.88 15.40
N ILE A 153 2.18 -4.01 15.81
CA ILE A 153 2.12 -3.31 17.10
C ILE A 153 0.87 -2.42 17.17
N LEU A 154 0.62 -1.64 16.12
CA LEU A 154 -0.55 -0.77 16.04
C LEU A 154 -1.86 -1.57 16.02
N LEU A 155 -1.90 -2.69 15.29
CA LEU A 155 -3.04 -3.58 15.26
C LEU A 155 -3.36 -4.15 16.65
N LEU A 156 -2.35 -4.66 17.34
CA LEU A 156 -2.53 -5.17 18.70
C LEU A 156 -3.02 -4.07 19.64
N ALA A 157 -2.47 -2.86 19.56
CA ALA A 157 -2.92 -1.73 20.35
C ALA A 157 -4.38 -1.36 20.07
N VAL A 158 -4.82 -1.39 18.82
CA VAL A 158 -6.23 -1.10 18.46
C VAL A 158 -7.16 -2.23 18.90
N LEU A 159 -6.74 -3.49 18.82
CA LEU A 159 -7.53 -4.64 19.26
C LEU A 159 -7.80 -4.61 20.78
N THR A 160 -6.92 -4.02 21.60
CA THR A 160 -7.18 -3.88 23.06
C THR A 160 -8.40 -3.02 23.38
N SER A 161 -8.89 -2.22 22.41
CA SER A 161 -10.10 -1.41 22.57
C SER A 161 -11.41 -2.17 22.33
N GLY A 162 -11.34 -3.47 22.01
CA GLY A 162 -12.53 -4.31 21.79
C GLY A 162 -13.14 -4.22 20.39
N LEU A 163 -12.43 -3.61 19.43
CA LEU A 163 -12.83 -3.66 18.03
C LEU A 163 -12.68 -5.07 17.46
N ASP A 164 -13.56 -5.43 16.54
CA ASP A 164 -13.45 -6.64 15.75
C ASP A 164 -12.22 -6.61 14.84
N LEU A 165 -11.70 -7.78 14.49
CA LEU A 165 -10.45 -7.90 13.74
C LEU A 165 -10.52 -7.23 12.38
N GLU A 166 -11.66 -7.30 11.68
CA GLU A 166 -11.86 -6.68 10.37
C GLU A 166 -11.74 -5.16 10.44
N SER A 167 -12.49 -4.54 11.35
CA SER A 167 -12.46 -3.08 11.56
C SER A 167 -11.10 -2.61 12.07
N ALA A 168 -10.48 -3.34 13.00
CA ALA A 168 -9.16 -2.99 13.54
C ALA A 168 -8.07 -3.08 12.45
N PHE A 169 -8.04 -4.17 11.67
CA PHE A 169 -7.08 -4.38 10.60
C PHE A 169 -7.20 -3.30 9.53
N SER A 170 -8.43 -3.02 9.10
CA SER A 170 -8.69 -2.02 8.06
C SER A 170 -8.43 -0.60 8.56
N ALA A 171 -8.76 -0.28 9.81
CA ALA A 171 -8.48 1.02 10.41
C ALA A 171 -6.98 1.31 10.45
N VAL A 172 -6.18 0.36 10.95
CA VAL A 172 -4.72 0.49 11.00
C VAL A 172 -4.15 0.57 9.59
N GLY A 173 -4.62 -0.29 8.66
CA GLY A 173 -4.21 -0.28 7.26
C GLY A 173 -4.52 1.04 6.57
N ALA A 174 -5.73 1.55 6.73
CA ALA A 174 -6.14 2.82 6.14
C ALA A 174 -5.34 4.01 6.72
N CYS A 175 -5.12 4.04 8.03
CA CYS A 175 -4.37 5.11 8.68
C CYS A 175 -2.88 5.06 8.34
N LEU A 176 -2.24 3.89 8.36
CA LEU A 176 -0.82 3.73 8.05
C LEU A 176 -0.52 4.03 6.57
N ASN A 177 -1.47 3.74 5.67
CA ASN A 177 -1.35 4.07 4.25
C ASN A 177 -1.88 5.48 3.91
N ASN A 178 -2.34 6.25 4.89
CA ASN A 178 -2.94 7.57 4.70
C ASN A 178 -4.10 7.55 3.67
N LEU A 179 -4.88 6.48 3.69
CA LEU A 179 -5.99 6.25 2.78
C LEU A 179 -7.26 6.98 3.25
N GLY A 180 -7.61 6.81 4.52
CA GLY A 180 -8.80 7.40 5.17
C GLY A 180 -9.89 6.36 5.44
N PRO A 181 -10.72 5.93 4.48
CA PRO A 181 -11.79 4.98 4.73
C PRO A 181 -11.26 3.58 5.09
N GLY A 182 -11.87 2.95 6.10
CA GLY A 182 -11.62 1.56 6.48
C GLY A 182 -12.75 0.63 6.07
N LEU A 183 -12.90 -0.51 6.77
CA LEU A 183 -13.98 -1.48 6.58
C LEU A 183 -14.76 -1.64 7.89
N GLY A 184 -15.95 -2.22 7.80
CA GLY A 184 -16.79 -2.46 8.97
C GLY A 184 -17.21 -1.15 9.67
N VAL A 185 -17.01 -1.08 10.99
CA VAL A 185 -17.42 0.07 11.81
C VAL A 185 -16.74 1.38 11.41
N VAL A 186 -15.58 1.31 10.74
CA VAL A 186 -14.77 2.48 10.32
C VAL A 186 -14.88 2.79 8.83
N SER A 187 -15.88 2.27 8.14
CA SER A 187 -16.10 2.49 6.71
C SER A 187 -16.42 3.96 6.40
N GLU A 188 -17.26 4.60 7.20
CA GLU A 188 -17.66 5.99 6.97
C GLU A 188 -16.83 6.98 7.80
N ASN A 189 -16.67 6.71 9.10
CA ASN A 189 -15.99 7.64 10.01
C ASN A 189 -15.42 6.93 11.25
N TYR A 190 -14.56 7.64 11.96
CA TYR A 190 -13.90 7.18 13.19
C TYR A 190 -14.50 7.83 14.46
N SER A 191 -15.67 8.48 14.38
CA SER A 191 -16.25 9.26 15.48
C SER A 191 -16.59 8.42 16.70
N ASN A 192 -17.02 7.18 16.48
CA ASN A 192 -17.50 6.26 17.54
C ASN A 192 -16.36 5.54 18.28
N LEU A 193 -15.10 5.71 17.86
CA LEU A 193 -13.97 5.07 18.50
C LEU A 193 -13.59 5.77 19.81
N GLY A 194 -13.01 5.01 20.74
CA GLY A 194 -12.46 5.54 21.98
C GLY A 194 -11.26 6.48 21.77
N ALA A 195 -10.98 7.34 22.74
CA ALA A 195 -9.88 8.31 22.65
C ALA A 195 -8.51 7.63 22.45
N PHE A 196 -8.25 6.51 23.12
CA PHE A 196 -7.01 5.74 22.96
C PHE A 196 -6.83 5.25 21.53
N THR A 197 -7.87 4.66 20.93
CA THR A 197 -7.84 4.17 19.55
C THR A 197 -7.61 5.30 18.56
N LYS A 198 -8.29 6.44 18.74
CA LYS A 198 -8.08 7.63 17.90
C LYS A 198 -6.64 8.13 17.97
N SER A 199 -6.05 8.18 19.17
CA SER A 199 -4.65 8.61 19.34
C SER A 199 -3.67 7.64 18.68
N THR A 200 -3.90 6.33 18.80
CA THR A 200 -3.10 5.29 18.17
C THR A 200 -3.17 5.40 16.64
N LEU A 201 -4.37 5.59 16.08
CA LEU A 201 -4.57 5.76 14.64
C LEU A 201 -4.00 7.09 14.13
N ALA A 202 -4.07 8.17 14.90
CA ALA A 202 -3.40 9.43 14.55
C ALA A 202 -1.87 9.26 14.50
N PHE A 203 -1.29 8.50 15.43
CA PHE A 203 0.12 8.14 15.39
C PHE A 203 0.46 7.28 14.16
N ALA A 204 -0.42 6.33 13.80
CA ALA A 204 -0.27 5.54 12.57
C ALA A 204 -0.24 6.41 11.31
N MET A 205 -1.09 7.45 11.24
CA MET A 205 -1.08 8.40 10.11
C MET A 205 0.24 9.17 10.03
N LEU A 206 0.82 9.59 11.16
CA LEU A 206 2.12 10.25 11.18
C LEU A 206 3.24 9.32 10.72
N LEU A 207 3.24 8.06 11.18
CA LEU A 207 4.20 7.03 10.74
C LEU A 207 4.13 6.82 9.22
N GLY A 208 2.93 6.70 8.67
CA GLY A 208 2.72 6.51 7.24
C GLY A 208 3.16 7.70 6.39
N ARG A 209 2.94 8.93 6.91
CA ARG A 209 3.22 10.16 6.16
C ARG A 209 4.69 10.55 6.13
N LEU A 210 5.38 10.38 7.24
CA LEU A 210 6.79 10.79 7.39
C LEU A 210 7.77 9.73 6.88
N GLU A 211 7.28 8.65 6.32
CA GLU A 211 8.02 7.41 6.09
C GLU A 211 8.60 6.87 7.42
N ILE A 212 8.32 5.64 7.76
CA ILE A 212 8.59 5.05 9.09
C ILE A 212 10.06 5.24 9.52
N PHE A 213 11.00 5.11 8.58
CA PHE A 213 12.43 5.29 8.88
C PHE A 213 12.77 6.69 9.37
N THR A 214 12.24 7.72 8.73
CA THR A 214 12.52 9.11 9.11
C THR A 214 12.05 9.40 10.52
N LEU A 215 10.86 8.93 10.88
CA LEU A 215 10.31 9.13 12.22
C LEU A 215 11.10 8.33 13.26
N LEU A 216 11.45 7.08 12.97
CA LEU A 216 12.25 6.25 13.88
C LEU A 216 13.64 6.84 14.12
N VAL A 217 14.31 7.38 13.08
CA VAL A 217 15.61 8.05 13.22
C VAL A 217 15.50 9.25 14.16
N ILE A 218 14.47 10.07 14.02
CA ILE A 218 14.24 11.23 14.91
C ILE A 218 14.02 10.79 16.37
N LEU A 219 13.39 9.62 16.59
CA LEU A 219 13.16 9.08 17.93
C LEU A 219 14.40 8.42 18.54
N THR A 220 15.47 8.15 17.76
CA THR A 220 16.69 7.58 18.32
C THR A 220 17.56 8.63 19.00
N PRO A 221 18.12 8.33 20.20
CA PRO A 221 19.03 9.25 20.88
C PRO A 221 20.27 9.63 20.05
N MET A 222 20.73 8.75 19.16
CA MET A 222 21.88 8.99 18.30
C MET A 222 21.67 10.17 17.33
N PHE A 223 20.42 10.46 16.93
CA PHE A 223 20.14 11.61 16.07
C PHE A 223 20.39 12.95 16.80
N TRP A 224 20.18 12.97 18.12
CA TRP A 224 20.33 14.16 18.97
C TRP A 224 21.70 14.24 19.65
N ALA A 225 22.47 13.14 19.64
CA ALA A 225 23.86 13.13 20.15
C ALA A 225 24.77 13.80 19.11
N LYS A 226 25.32 14.98 19.49
CA LYS A 226 26.38 15.64 18.74
C LYS A 226 27.73 15.01 19.06
#